data_f978318e9f90b0588887ae4e952ee1ed
#
_entry.id   f978318e9f90b0588887ae4e952ee1ed
#
_cell.length_a   1.000
_cell.length_b   1.000
_cell.length_c   1.000
_cell.angle_alpha   90.00
_cell.angle_beta   90.00
_cell.angle_gamma   90.00
#
_symmetry.space_group_name_H-M   'P 1'
#
loop_
_entity.id
_entity.type
_entity.pdbx_description
1 polymer ?
#
loop_
_entity_poly.entity_id
_entity_poly.type
_entity_poly.pdbx_seq_one_letter_code
_entity_poly.pdbx_strand_id
1 'polypeptide(L)'
;DIGGNLNDVRNNFNLNYFTHPGLGKFHQTGYMEKDIVDYNTKNLKAQTSLHYMMTPKTELIYGTNYSTGTTVYQGDNRFSLKNIQFWQNKLELRQKDKFFIRAYRTQEDAGDSYDAVFTALKLQDYNQQGNNPTQEWYSAYKINWRESFNWEDVNWSVNGPYHTGTDWVYDFNGNLIPASDVNIGIQMSDSVLNANTDLIIANHISVRNLTDLEKGRLVPGTDEFKKALEDITSKIPIEGGTGFYDKSALNHIHSEYQFNANFATIKVGANFRQYAPDTKGSLFIDAESKIINNEAGFYSGFETDIFGEVLKLSGTLRADKNENFDLNFSPAASLVYKATEKDVIRLSFSSAIRNPTLADQYLYYNVGRAILIGNLSGHGTGYGDNLVTVQSIINYYLPPLEERSKDSLKFFSVKPIQPEKARSAEIGYRTTLFNKVYLDANYYYSRYTDFIGYKIGVKYDTIGNNNPNAYEISLQSIQAYRMAANAENTVTTQGASIGINYYLHPNYSLNGNYSWNKLNEKGTQDPIIPAYNTPEHKYNLGLIGRDLHLSTTNPVLRNFSFSINYKWIEGFTYEGSPQFTGNVPTYDLVDVQ
;
A
#
# COMPACT_ATOMS: atom_id res chain seq x y z
N ASP A 1 24.74 1.33 -0.06
CA ASP A 1 26.17 1.13 -0.23
C ASP A 1 26.72 2.11 -1.25
N ILE A 2 27.49 3.08 -0.79
CA ILE A 2 28.03 4.17 -1.61
C ILE A 2 29.49 4.00 -1.98
N GLY A 3 30.19 3.13 -1.30
CA GLY A 3 31.61 2.94 -1.53
C GLY A 3 31.97 2.27 -2.85
N GLY A 4 31.00 1.76 -3.59
CA GLY A 4 31.21 1.02 -4.83
C GLY A 4 30.70 1.70 -6.09
N ASN A 5 30.06 2.86 -6.00
CA ASN A 5 29.42 3.49 -7.15
C ASN A 5 29.87 4.95 -7.33
N LEU A 6 30.68 5.19 -8.35
CA LEU A 6 31.20 6.51 -8.68
C LEU A 6 30.08 7.51 -9.04
N ASN A 7 28.99 7.04 -9.65
CA ASN A 7 27.86 7.90 -9.99
C ASN A 7 27.15 8.42 -8.75
N ASP A 8 27.07 7.62 -7.68
CA ASP A 8 26.49 8.06 -6.40
C ASP A 8 27.35 9.15 -5.76
N VAL A 9 28.65 9.06 -5.86
CA VAL A 9 29.59 10.09 -5.37
C VAL A 9 29.42 11.38 -6.17
N ARG A 10 29.27 11.30 -7.49
CA ARG A 10 29.14 12.46 -8.39
C ARG A 10 27.77 13.15 -8.32
N ASN A 11 26.70 12.38 -8.23
CA ASN A 11 25.33 12.90 -8.41
C ASN A 11 24.80 13.67 -7.21
N ASN A 12 25.53 13.76 -6.12
CA ASN A 12 25.08 14.45 -4.92
C ASN A 12 25.98 15.63 -4.58
N PHE A 13 25.81 16.68 -5.35
CA PHE A 13 26.48 17.95 -5.13
C PHE A 13 26.08 18.52 -3.77
N ASN A 14 27.02 18.55 -2.84
CA ASN A 14 26.90 19.25 -1.57
C ASN A 14 28.24 19.94 -1.23
N LEU A 15 28.22 20.74 -0.18
CA LEU A 15 29.43 21.47 0.28
C LEU A 15 30.63 20.56 0.54
N ASN A 16 30.42 19.29 0.89
CA ASN A 16 31.50 18.33 1.13
C ASN A 16 32.31 18.00 -0.11
N TYR A 17 31.73 18.08 -1.30
CA TYR A 17 32.38 17.79 -2.56
C TYR A 17 33.54 18.78 -2.88
N PHE A 18 33.42 20.01 -2.41
CA PHE A 18 34.49 21.02 -2.54
C PHE A 18 35.58 20.91 -1.49
N THR A 19 35.15 20.71 -0.24
CA THR A 19 36.06 20.73 0.90
C THR A 19 36.79 19.41 1.12
N HIS A 20 36.24 18.32 0.56
CA HIS A 20 36.74 16.96 0.70
C HIS A 20 36.66 16.26 -0.67
N PRO A 21 37.68 16.36 -1.51
CA PRO A 21 37.68 15.80 -2.86
C PRO A 21 37.30 14.33 -2.87
N GLY A 22 36.40 13.96 -3.79
CA GLY A 22 35.87 12.61 -3.86
C GLY A 22 34.83 12.28 -2.80
N LEU A 23 34.52 13.18 -1.88
CA LEU A 23 33.47 12.99 -0.85
C LEU A 23 32.18 13.61 -1.30
N GLY A 24 31.41 12.90 -2.11
CA GLY A 24 30.05 13.29 -2.48
C GLY A 24 29.01 12.75 -1.51
N LYS A 25 28.19 11.83 -1.99
CA LYS A 25 27.19 11.12 -1.19
C LYS A 25 27.84 9.97 -0.43
N PHE A 26 27.60 9.88 0.86
CA PHE A 26 28.07 8.79 1.71
C PHE A 26 27.03 8.45 2.77
N HIS A 27 27.05 7.20 3.24
CA HIS A 27 26.07 6.68 4.18
C HIS A 27 26.71 5.77 5.21
N GLN A 28 26.11 5.75 6.38
CA GLN A 28 26.36 4.78 7.42
C GLN A 28 26.05 3.36 6.92
N THR A 29 26.78 2.34 7.40
CA THR A 29 26.48 0.96 7.02
C THR A 29 25.15 0.53 7.62
N GLY A 30 24.25 0.09 6.77
CA GLY A 30 22.96 -0.47 7.17
C GLY A 30 23.05 -1.93 7.64
N TYR A 31 21.91 -2.54 7.84
CA TYR A 31 21.74 -3.95 8.15
C TYR A 31 21.04 -4.67 7.01
N MET A 32 21.42 -5.91 6.76
CA MET A 32 20.71 -6.74 5.79
C MET A 32 19.39 -7.22 6.41
N GLU A 33 18.34 -7.27 5.61
CA GLU A 33 17.01 -7.71 6.07
C GLU A 33 17.06 -9.08 6.78
N LYS A 34 17.86 -10.01 6.25
CA LYS A 34 18.04 -11.35 6.85
C LYS A 34 18.61 -11.34 8.28
N ASP A 35 19.25 -10.25 8.70
CA ASP A 35 19.84 -10.14 10.04
C ASP A 35 18.84 -9.59 11.07
N ILE A 36 17.77 -8.96 10.59
CA ILE A 36 16.76 -8.30 11.43
C ILE A 36 15.35 -8.86 11.27
N VAL A 37 15.10 -9.75 10.32
CA VAL A 37 13.79 -10.35 10.04
C VAL A 37 13.87 -11.86 10.05
N ASP A 38 12.91 -12.52 10.69
CA ASP A 38 12.77 -13.98 10.66
C ASP A 38 11.95 -14.40 9.44
N TYR A 39 12.60 -15.09 8.50
CA TYR A 39 11.96 -15.65 7.30
C TYR A 39 11.28 -17.00 7.53
N ASN A 40 11.32 -17.57 8.74
CA ASN A 40 10.63 -18.81 9.05
C ASN A 40 9.11 -18.60 9.07
N THR A 41 8.51 -18.61 7.89
CA THR A 41 7.07 -18.46 7.74
C THR A 41 6.35 -19.66 8.35
N LYS A 42 5.43 -19.39 9.27
CA LYS A 42 4.58 -20.39 9.93
C LYS A 42 3.13 -19.95 9.84
N ASN A 43 2.23 -20.90 9.63
CA ASN A 43 0.82 -20.63 9.63
C ASN A 43 0.06 -21.82 10.22
N LEU A 44 -0.75 -21.57 11.23
CA LEU A 44 -1.69 -22.52 11.78
C LEU A 44 -3.09 -21.94 11.68
N LYS A 45 -4.02 -22.71 11.11
CA LYS A 45 -5.44 -22.37 11.05
C LYS A 45 -6.24 -23.53 11.62
N ALA A 46 -7.14 -23.22 12.53
CA ALA A 46 -8.06 -24.19 13.11
C ALA A 46 -9.49 -23.64 13.03
N GLN A 47 -10.41 -24.48 12.61
CA GLN A 47 -11.83 -24.15 12.54
C GLN A 47 -12.64 -25.28 13.11
N THR A 48 -13.61 -24.94 13.95
CA THR A 48 -14.57 -25.89 14.52
C THR A 48 -15.97 -25.28 14.46
N SER A 49 -16.96 -26.12 14.18
CA SER A 49 -18.37 -25.73 14.28
C SER A 49 -19.19 -26.85 14.93
N LEU A 50 -20.10 -26.44 15.80
CA LEU A 50 -21.10 -27.30 16.43
C LEU A 50 -22.46 -26.92 15.87
N HIS A 51 -23.21 -27.92 15.42
CA HIS A 51 -24.52 -27.76 14.82
C HIS A 51 -25.54 -28.50 15.69
N TYR A 52 -26.54 -27.78 16.15
CA TYR A 52 -27.60 -28.32 16.97
C TYR A 52 -28.96 -28.05 16.32
N MET A 53 -29.65 -29.11 15.94
CA MET A 53 -31.00 -29.03 15.40
C MET A 53 -32.03 -28.83 16.54
N MET A 54 -32.43 -27.58 16.78
CA MET A 54 -33.45 -27.25 17.79
C MET A 54 -34.85 -27.77 17.39
N THR A 55 -35.12 -27.76 16.09
CA THR A 55 -36.29 -28.37 15.46
C THR A 55 -35.87 -29.01 14.13
N PRO A 56 -36.71 -29.81 13.46
CA PRO A 56 -36.38 -30.35 12.13
C PRO A 56 -36.05 -29.30 11.06
N LYS A 57 -36.32 -28.02 11.31
CA LYS A 57 -36.09 -26.91 10.36
C LYS A 57 -35.20 -25.81 10.91
N THR A 58 -34.98 -25.77 12.22
CA THR A 58 -34.24 -24.68 12.88
C THR A 58 -32.96 -25.20 13.48
N GLU A 59 -31.85 -24.60 13.12
CA GLU A 59 -30.52 -24.99 13.50
C GLU A 59 -29.83 -23.85 14.27
N LEU A 60 -29.20 -24.20 15.39
CA LEU A 60 -28.27 -23.35 16.12
C LEU A 60 -26.84 -23.78 15.80
N ILE A 61 -26.02 -22.84 15.39
CA ILE A 61 -24.63 -23.09 15.00
C ILE A 61 -23.71 -22.23 15.88
N TYR A 62 -22.79 -22.88 16.56
CA TYR A 62 -21.64 -22.21 17.17
C TYR A 62 -20.40 -22.53 16.35
N GLY A 63 -19.66 -21.50 15.92
CA GLY A 63 -18.43 -21.66 15.17
C GLY A 63 -17.29 -20.87 15.80
N THR A 64 -16.10 -21.43 15.82
CA THR A 64 -14.88 -20.76 16.22
C THR A 64 -13.78 -20.96 15.19
N ASN A 65 -13.09 -19.88 14.85
CA ASN A 65 -11.92 -19.88 13.99
C ASN A 65 -10.76 -19.28 14.76
N TYR A 66 -9.61 -19.94 14.67
CA TYR A 66 -8.35 -19.46 15.19
C TYR A 66 -7.29 -19.53 14.11
N SER A 67 -6.49 -18.49 14.00
CA SER A 67 -5.28 -18.53 13.16
C SER A 67 -4.13 -17.81 13.85
N THR A 68 -2.94 -18.34 13.65
CA THR A 68 -1.69 -17.68 14.05
C THR A 68 -0.65 -17.86 12.95
N GLY A 69 0.27 -16.90 12.83
CA GLY A 69 1.28 -16.96 11.79
C GLY A 69 2.43 -15.99 11.98
N THR A 70 3.50 -16.29 11.26
CA THR A 70 4.68 -15.43 11.10
C THR A 70 4.96 -15.27 9.62
N THR A 71 5.14 -14.05 9.15
CA THR A 71 5.46 -13.73 7.76
C THR A 71 6.12 -12.36 7.65
N VAL A 72 6.66 -12.06 6.49
CA VAL A 72 7.19 -10.73 6.18
C VAL A 72 6.23 -10.04 5.21
N TYR A 73 5.90 -8.81 5.50
CA TYR A 73 4.93 -8.03 4.72
C TYR A 73 5.56 -6.74 4.20
N GLN A 74 5.30 -6.42 2.94
CA GLN A 74 5.66 -5.16 2.31
C GLN A 74 4.41 -4.28 2.23
N GLY A 75 4.37 -3.26 3.05
CA GLY A 75 3.39 -2.18 3.00
C GLY A 75 4.06 -0.85 2.69
N ASP A 76 3.72 0.21 3.41
CA ASP A 76 4.43 1.50 3.33
C ASP A 76 5.88 1.38 3.81
N ASN A 77 6.14 0.49 4.76
CA ASN A 77 7.46 0.00 5.17
C ASN A 77 7.55 -1.52 5.02
N ARG A 78 8.68 -2.09 5.43
CA ARG A 78 8.89 -3.53 5.52
C ARG A 78 8.62 -3.98 6.95
N PHE A 79 7.66 -4.91 7.12
CA PHE A 79 7.19 -5.35 8.43
C PHE A 79 7.52 -6.82 8.66
N SER A 80 8.05 -7.13 9.83
CA SER A 80 8.10 -8.49 10.36
C SER A 80 6.82 -8.74 11.15
N LEU A 81 5.89 -9.50 10.57
CA LEU A 81 4.67 -9.93 11.25
C LEU A 81 4.97 -11.24 11.95
N LYS A 82 5.03 -11.23 13.29
CA LYS A 82 5.50 -12.36 14.08
C LYS A 82 4.48 -12.76 15.13
N ASN A 83 4.10 -14.05 15.10
CA ASN A 83 3.12 -14.62 16.03
C ASN A 83 1.79 -13.87 16.06
N ILE A 84 1.39 -13.28 14.93
CA ILE A 84 0.07 -12.63 14.81
C ILE A 84 -1.03 -13.66 15.08
N GLN A 85 -2.11 -13.22 15.69
CA GLN A 85 -3.22 -14.10 16.06
C GLN A 85 -4.55 -13.49 15.71
N PHE A 86 -5.48 -14.34 15.27
CA PHE A 86 -6.86 -13.96 14.99
C PHE A 86 -7.80 -14.98 15.60
N TRP A 87 -8.83 -14.47 16.27
CA TRP A 87 -9.93 -15.28 16.79
C TRP A 87 -11.25 -14.78 16.26
N GLN A 88 -12.09 -15.68 15.84
CA GLN A 88 -13.49 -15.35 15.55
C GLN A 88 -14.39 -16.38 16.23
N ASN A 89 -15.34 -15.88 17.01
CA ASN A 89 -16.41 -16.68 17.56
C ASN A 89 -17.74 -16.22 16.95
N LYS A 90 -18.54 -17.16 16.47
CA LYS A 90 -19.79 -16.93 15.77
C LYS A 90 -20.91 -17.75 16.40
N LEU A 91 -22.05 -17.13 16.63
CA LEU A 91 -23.31 -17.79 16.96
C LEU A 91 -24.33 -17.46 15.89
N GLU A 92 -25.00 -18.47 15.36
CA GLU A 92 -26.00 -18.31 14.32
C GLU A 92 -27.20 -19.20 14.61
N LEU A 93 -28.38 -18.59 14.62
CA LEU A 93 -29.65 -19.28 14.59
C LEU A 93 -30.26 -19.11 13.20
N ARG A 94 -30.58 -20.22 12.53
CA ARG A 94 -31.14 -20.16 11.18
C ARG A 94 -32.24 -21.18 10.95
N GLN A 95 -33.18 -20.80 10.10
CA GLN A 95 -34.09 -21.70 9.43
C GLN A 95 -33.96 -21.46 7.92
N LYS A 96 -33.59 -22.52 7.19
CA LYS A 96 -33.40 -22.42 5.74
C LYS A 96 -34.64 -21.80 5.07
N ASP A 97 -34.39 -20.91 4.10
CA ASP A 97 -35.38 -20.20 3.30
C ASP A 97 -36.43 -19.41 4.13
N LYS A 98 -36.09 -19.05 5.38
CA LYS A 98 -36.98 -18.28 6.25
C LYS A 98 -36.28 -17.17 7.01
N PHE A 99 -35.29 -17.48 7.82
CA PHE A 99 -34.55 -16.46 8.57
C PHE A 99 -33.18 -16.91 9.01
N PHE A 100 -32.32 -15.94 9.32
CA PHE A 100 -31.15 -16.13 10.18
C PHE A 100 -30.96 -14.93 11.11
N ILE A 101 -30.35 -15.21 12.27
CA ILE A 101 -29.78 -14.22 13.18
C ILE A 101 -28.36 -14.70 13.47
N ARG A 102 -27.38 -13.87 13.19
CA ARG A 102 -25.97 -14.19 13.34
C ARG A 102 -25.28 -13.10 14.13
N ALA A 103 -24.53 -13.49 15.14
CA ALA A 103 -23.62 -12.60 15.86
C ALA A 103 -22.21 -13.18 15.83
N TYR A 104 -21.19 -12.33 15.62
CA TYR A 104 -19.81 -12.75 15.76
C TYR A 104 -18.93 -11.64 16.30
N ARG A 105 -17.86 -12.06 16.93
CA ARG A 105 -16.76 -11.20 17.35
C ARG A 105 -15.46 -11.72 16.74
N THR A 106 -14.75 -10.85 16.03
CA THR A 106 -13.39 -11.08 15.56
C THR A 106 -12.45 -10.22 16.40
N GLN A 107 -11.35 -10.80 16.85
CA GLN A 107 -10.28 -10.14 17.58
C GLN A 107 -8.95 -10.46 16.92
N GLU A 108 -8.05 -9.51 16.94
CA GLU A 108 -6.68 -9.67 16.47
C GLU A 108 -5.69 -9.37 17.60
N ASP A 109 -4.49 -9.91 17.48
CA ASP A 109 -3.32 -9.59 18.29
C ASP A 109 -2.11 -9.53 17.35
N ALA A 110 -1.43 -8.39 17.31
CA ALA A 110 -0.25 -8.19 16.49
C ALA A 110 0.94 -9.07 16.91
N GLY A 111 0.86 -9.72 18.07
CA GLY A 111 1.92 -10.58 18.60
C GLY A 111 3.21 -9.80 18.82
N ASP A 112 4.31 -10.33 18.27
CA ASP A 112 5.67 -9.77 18.40
C ASP A 112 6.08 -9.03 17.10
N SER A 113 5.12 -8.46 16.38
CA SER A 113 5.34 -7.79 15.08
C SER A 113 6.04 -6.44 15.26
N TYR A 114 6.86 -6.06 14.28
CA TYR A 114 7.61 -4.79 14.30
C TYR A 114 7.92 -4.26 12.90
N ASP A 115 8.26 -2.96 12.85
CA ASP A 115 8.75 -2.28 11.64
C ASP A 115 10.26 -2.55 11.46
N ALA A 116 10.62 -3.31 10.42
CA ALA A 116 12.00 -3.69 10.15
C ALA A 116 12.86 -2.50 9.69
N VAL A 117 12.27 -1.51 8.99
CA VAL A 117 13.00 -0.33 8.52
C VAL A 117 13.42 0.53 9.72
N PHE A 118 12.48 0.85 10.59
CA PHE A 118 12.81 1.62 11.81
C PHE A 118 13.70 0.85 12.77
N THR A 119 13.56 -0.49 12.84
CA THR A 119 14.47 -1.32 13.62
C THR A 119 15.90 -1.20 13.12
N ALA A 120 16.12 -1.24 11.80
CA ALA A 120 17.45 -1.04 11.23
C ALA A 120 18.04 0.34 11.58
N LEU A 121 17.22 1.40 11.48
CA LEU A 121 17.65 2.75 11.82
C LEU A 121 17.99 2.89 13.31
N LYS A 122 17.15 2.36 14.20
CA LYS A 122 17.41 2.40 15.65
C LYS A 122 18.62 1.56 16.07
N LEU A 123 18.88 0.43 15.40
CA LEU A 123 20.09 -0.35 15.62
C LEU A 123 21.37 0.40 15.22
N GLN A 124 21.31 1.24 14.19
CA GLN A 124 22.45 2.09 13.81
C GLN A 124 22.82 3.08 14.93
N ASP A 125 21.81 3.62 15.60
CA ASP A 125 22.00 4.66 16.63
C ASP A 125 22.07 4.10 18.08
N TYR A 126 21.85 2.79 18.27
CA TYR A 126 21.62 2.18 19.58
C TYR A 126 22.76 2.40 20.59
N ASN A 127 24.01 2.25 20.17
CA ASN A 127 25.21 2.44 21.02
C ASN A 127 25.79 3.85 20.93
N GLN A 128 25.22 4.72 20.09
CA GLN A 128 25.75 6.06 19.92
C GLN A 128 25.21 6.97 21.04
N GLN A 129 26.14 7.66 21.69
CA GLN A 129 25.81 8.66 22.71
C GLN A 129 25.78 10.04 22.05
N GLY A 130 24.79 10.85 22.39
CA GLY A 130 24.68 12.21 21.87
C GLY A 130 23.26 12.60 21.47
N ASN A 131 23.03 13.89 21.25
CA ASN A 131 21.70 14.41 20.88
C ASN A 131 21.34 14.16 19.42
N ASN A 132 22.34 13.85 18.57
CA ASN A 132 22.14 13.56 17.16
C ASN A 132 23.19 12.54 16.66
N PRO A 133 22.98 11.24 16.93
CA PRO A 133 23.94 10.17 16.61
C PRO A 133 24.31 10.15 15.13
N THR A 134 23.33 10.28 14.25
CA THR A 134 23.56 10.29 12.79
C THR A 134 24.49 11.45 12.37
N GLN A 135 24.27 12.65 12.90
CA GLN A 135 25.13 13.81 12.60
C GLN A 135 26.54 13.65 13.15
N GLU A 136 26.68 13.02 14.31
CA GLU A 136 27.98 12.73 14.91
C GLU A 136 28.75 11.70 14.10
N TRP A 137 28.08 10.69 13.55
CA TRP A 137 28.67 9.74 12.64
C TRP A 137 29.19 10.42 11.35
N TYR A 138 28.36 11.27 10.73
CA TYR A 138 28.75 12.03 9.53
C TYR A 138 29.93 12.96 9.80
N SER A 139 30.00 13.56 10.95
CA SER A 139 31.13 14.42 11.34
C SER A 139 32.42 13.62 11.51
N ALA A 140 32.34 12.47 12.19
CA ALA A 140 33.47 11.55 12.36
C ALA A 140 33.93 11.00 11.00
N TYR A 141 33.01 10.60 10.14
CA TYR A 141 33.34 10.11 8.80
C TYR A 141 34.13 11.14 7.98
N LYS A 142 33.74 12.42 8.00
CA LYS A 142 34.46 13.47 7.29
C LYS A 142 35.87 13.69 7.86
N ILE A 143 36.05 13.60 9.17
CA ILE A 143 37.36 13.69 9.81
C ILE A 143 38.22 12.49 9.36
N ASN A 144 37.72 11.29 9.51
CA ASN A 144 38.40 10.05 9.11
C ASN A 144 38.74 10.02 7.62
N TRP A 145 37.84 10.56 6.77
CA TRP A 145 38.12 10.73 5.34
C TRP A 145 39.32 11.63 5.07
N ARG A 146 39.42 12.76 5.75
CA ARG A 146 40.52 13.69 5.59
C ARG A 146 41.84 13.12 6.09
N GLU A 147 41.82 12.34 7.16
CA GLU A 147 43.02 11.79 7.81
C GLU A 147 43.51 10.50 7.17
N SER A 148 42.61 9.74 6.53
CA SER A 148 42.95 8.44 5.94
C SER A 148 43.58 8.50 4.57
N PHE A 149 43.66 9.68 3.95
CA PHE A 149 44.09 9.85 2.57
C PHE A 149 45.41 10.66 2.52
N ASN A 150 46.40 10.14 1.86
CA ASN A 150 47.57 10.96 1.50
C ASN A 150 47.23 11.76 0.24
N TRP A 151 46.79 13.00 0.40
CA TRP A 151 46.33 13.86 -0.68
C TRP A 151 47.38 14.17 -1.73
N GLU A 152 48.70 14.08 -1.37
CA GLU A 152 49.82 14.23 -2.30
C GLU A 152 49.83 13.10 -3.34
N ASP A 153 49.46 11.89 -2.95
CA ASP A 153 49.43 10.73 -3.85
C ASP A 153 48.39 10.87 -4.96
N VAL A 154 47.40 11.74 -4.78
CA VAL A 154 46.35 12.04 -5.77
C VAL A 154 46.49 13.44 -6.39
N ASN A 155 47.68 14.03 -6.29
CA ASN A 155 47.99 15.39 -6.77
C ASN A 155 47.06 16.47 -6.15
N TRP A 156 46.68 16.29 -4.90
CA TRP A 156 45.89 17.26 -4.15
C TRP A 156 46.74 17.82 -3.01
N SER A 157 47.05 19.10 -3.07
CA SER A 157 47.79 19.74 -2.00
C SER A 157 47.06 19.67 -0.67
N VAL A 158 47.74 19.29 0.42
CA VAL A 158 47.20 19.28 1.78
C VAL A 158 46.68 20.65 2.22
N ASN A 159 47.25 21.70 1.64
CA ASN A 159 46.80 23.08 1.75
C ASN A 159 45.76 23.44 0.65
N GLY A 160 45.33 22.43 -0.11
CA GLY A 160 44.36 22.58 -1.18
C GLY A 160 43.04 23.14 -0.70
N PRO A 161 42.07 23.33 -1.59
CA PRO A 161 40.95 24.26 -1.45
C PRO A 161 40.08 23.94 -0.26
N TYR A 162 40.55 24.31 0.92
CA TYR A 162 39.71 24.36 2.08
C TYR A 162 38.85 25.60 2.00
N HIS A 163 37.56 25.40 2.18
CA HIS A 163 36.66 26.51 2.46
C HIS A 163 37.13 27.15 3.78
N THR A 164 37.74 28.31 3.67
CA THR A 164 38.28 29.05 4.83
C THR A 164 37.16 29.71 5.66
N GLY A 165 35.89 29.35 5.44
CA GLY A 165 34.72 30.05 6.00
C GLY A 165 34.47 31.39 5.35
N THR A 166 35.17 31.72 4.27
CA THR A 166 35.05 32.92 3.46
C THR A 166 34.64 32.56 2.04
N ASP A 167 34.26 33.53 1.25
CA ASP A 167 33.79 33.37 -0.14
C ASP A 167 34.88 32.94 -1.13
N TRP A 168 35.99 32.33 -0.69
CA TRP A 168 37.14 31.98 -1.49
C TRP A 168 37.59 30.53 -1.31
N VAL A 169 37.98 29.86 -2.40
CA VAL A 169 38.60 28.52 -2.45
C VAL A 169 39.92 28.55 -3.20
N TYR A 170 40.84 27.61 -2.91
CA TYR A 170 42.09 27.48 -3.66
C TYR A 170 41.89 26.51 -4.86
N ASP A 171 42.46 26.89 -6.03
CA ASP A 171 42.54 26.01 -7.19
C ASP A 171 43.71 24.99 -7.07
N PHE A 172 43.85 24.12 -8.06
CA PHE A 172 44.95 23.14 -8.11
C PHE A 172 46.39 23.73 -8.09
N ASN A 173 46.50 24.99 -8.47
CA ASN A 173 47.80 25.71 -8.49
C ASN A 173 48.02 26.50 -7.21
N GLY A 174 47.12 26.40 -6.24
CA GLY A 174 47.20 27.14 -4.97
C GLY A 174 46.71 28.60 -5.09
N ASN A 175 46.00 28.98 -6.14
CA ASN A 175 45.48 30.32 -6.27
C ASN A 175 44.10 30.42 -5.59
N LEU A 176 43.86 31.54 -4.89
CA LEU A 176 42.58 31.87 -4.32
C LEU A 176 41.60 32.26 -5.43
N ILE A 177 40.49 31.53 -5.52
CA ILE A 177 39.41 31.82 -6.48
C ILE A 177 38.09 32.02 -5.73
N PRO A 178 37.14 32.84 -6.25
CA PRO A 178 35.85 33.03 -5.61
C PRO A 178 35.08 31.70 -5.48
N ALA A 179 34.53 31.44 -4.34
CA ALA A 179 33.68 30.27 -4.09
C ALA A 179 32.38 30.29 -4.93
N SER A 180 32.02 31.43 -5.52
CA SER A 180 30.96 31.57 -6.49
C SER A 180 31.20 30.78 -7.79
N ASP A 181 32.44 30.38 -8.07
CA ASP A 181 32.76 29.56 -9.23
C ASP A 181 32.65 28.06 -8.91
N VAL A 182 31.42 27.67 -8.61
CA VAL A 182 30.98 26.30 -8.31
C VAL A 182 31.48 25.29 -9.34
N ASN A 183 31.58 25.69 -10.62
CA ASN A 183 31.96 24.82 -11.71
C ASN A 183 33.47 24.42 -11.62
N ILE A 184 34.31 25.31 -11.15
CA ILE A 184 35.75 24.99 -10.97
C ILE A 184 35.93 23.94 -9.88
N GLY A 185 35.28 24.10 -8.72
CA GLY A 185 35.33 23.12 -7.64
C GLY A 185 34.83 21.73 -8.05
N ILE A 186 33.74 21.67 -8.86
CA ILE A 186 33.25 20.41 -9.42
C ILE A 186 34.31 19.79 -10.34
N GLN A 187 34.86 20.56 -11.28
CA GLN A 187 35.87 20.08 -12.21
C GLN A 187 37.13 19.55 -11.48
N MET A 188 37.52 20.21 -10.42
CA MET A 188 38.66 19.79 -9.58
C MET A 188 38.38 18.45 -8.89
N SER A 189 37.22 18.31 -8.24
CA SER A 189 36.84 17.07 -7.58
C SER A 189 36.63 15.93 -8.58
N ASP A 190 36.02 16.20 -9.73
CA ASP A 190 35.89 15.23 -10.81
C ASP A 190 37.22 14.78 -11.39
N SER A 191 38.20 15.67 -11.49
CA SER A 191 39.55 15.31 -11.94
C SER A 191 40.22 14.32 -11.00
N VAL A 192 40.15 14.56 -9.69
CA VAL A 192 40.67 13.65 -8.65
C VAL A 192 39.94 12.32 -8.68
N LEU A 193 38.60 12.33 -8.77
CA LEU A 193 37.82 11.12 -8.87
C LEU A 193 38.16 10.28 -10.10
N ASN A 194 38.26 10.90 -11.27
CA ASN A 194 38.56 10.20 -12.52
C ASN A 194 39.96 9.57 -12.52
N ALA A 195 40.93 10.28 -11.96
CA ALA A 195 42.32 9.81 -11.90
C ALA A 195 42.53 8.67 -10.89
N ASN A 196 41.70 8.60 -9.83
CA ASN A 196 41.94 7.74 -8.67
C ASN A 196 40.71 6.94 -8.24
N THR A 197 39.81 6.56 -9.16
CA THR A 197 38.51 5.97 -8.88
C THR A 197 38.57 4.79 -7.90
N ASP A 198 39.42 3.78 -8.20
CA ASP A 198 39.48 2.55 -7.38
C ASP A 198 40.03 2.83 -5.99
N LEU A 199 41.02 3.72 -5.89
CA LEU A 199 41.62 4.14 -4.63
C LEU A 199 40.60 4.88 -3.76
N ILE A 200 39.83 5.79 -4.34
CA ILE A 200 38.79 6.54 -3.65
C ILE A 200 37.65 5.62 -3.16
N ILE A 201 37.21 4.68 -3.99
CA ILE A 201 36.19 3.68 -3.59
C ILE A 201 36.72 2.82 -2.43
N ALA A 202 37.92 2.29 -2.53
CA ALA A 202 38.54 1.50 -1.47
C ALA A 202 38.67 2.30 -0.16
N ASN A 203 39.03 3.57 -0.27
CA ASN A 203 39.12 4.46 0.89
C ASN A 203 37.75 4.74 1.52
N HIS A 204 36.69 4.95 0.73
CA HIS A 204 35.33 5.08 1.27
C HIS A 204 34.92 3.87 2.10
N ILE A 205 35.22 2.66 1.63
CA ILE A 205 34.90 1.42 2.35
C ILE A 205 35.71 1.37 3.67
N SER A 206 36.99 1.67 3.61
CA SER A 206 37.89 1.65 4.78
C SER A 206 37.45 2.67 5.84
N VAL A 207 37.24 3.91 5.44
CA VAL A 207 36.82 5.00 6.34
C VAL A 207 35.46 4.73 6.95
N ARG A 208 34.52 4.21 6.17
CA ARG A 208 33.19 3.81 6.68
C ARG A 208 33.33 2.74 7.76
N ASN A 209 34.10 1.68 7.49
CA ASN A 209 34.28 0.59 8.44
C ASN A 209 34.99 1.06 9.73
N LEU A 210 35.97 1.95 9.61
CA LEU A 210 36.63 2.58 10.77
C LEU A 210 35.63 3.40 11.59
N THR A 211 34.87 4.28 10.94
CA THR A 211 33.89 5.15 11.60
C THR A 211 32.78 4.33 12.26
N ASP A 212 32.29 3.28 11.60
CA ASP A 212 31.30 2.36 12.17
C ASP A 212 31.82 1.70 13.46
N LEU A 213 33.08 1.27 13.46
CA LEU A 213 33.71 0.68 14.64
C LEU A 213 33.86 1.71 15.78
N GLU A 214 34.35 2.90 15.47
CA GLU A 214 34.53 3.98 16.45
C GLU A 214 33.22 4.45 17.06
N LYS A 215 32.15 4.43 16.28
CA LYS A 215 30.80 4.80 16.73
C LYS A 215 30.00 3.63 17.29
N GLY A 216 30.64 2.47 17.50
CA GLY A 216 30.05 1.33 18.20
C GLY A 216 28.93 0.64 17.44
N ARG A 217 29.01 0.58 16.10
CA ARG A 217 28.06 -0.16 15.29
C ARG A 217 27.93 -1.60 15.78
N LEU A 218 26.71 -2.05 16.01
CA LEU A 218 26.41 -3.42 16.40
C LEU A 218 26.67 -4.40 15.25
N VAL A 219 27.34 -5.51 15.53
CA VAL A 219 27.68 -6.52 14.52
C VAL A 219 26.60 -7.60 14.51
N PRO A 220 25.91 -7.86 13.37
CA PRO A 220 24.92 -8.92 13.28
C PRO A 220 25.42 -10.28 13.77
N GLY A 221 24.59 -10.98 14.55
CA GLY A 221 24.92 -12.30 15.10
C GLY A 221 25.58 -12.29 16.47
N THR A 222 26.10 -11.16 16.96
CA THR A 222 26.63 -11.02 18.32
C THR A 222 25.49 -10.97 19.37
N ASP A 223 25.82 -11.24 20.63
CA ASP A 223 24.84 -11.21 21.69
C ASP A 223 24.37 -9.78 22.00
N GLU A 224 25.25 -8.79 21.84
CA GLU A 224 24.92 -7.38 21.95
C GLU A 224 23.90 -6.96 20.89
N PHE A 225 24.11 -7.39 19.63
CA PHE A 225 23.15 -7.15 18.54
C PHE A 225 21.78 -7.77 18.83
N LYS A 226 21.76 -9.05 19.26
CA LYS A 226 20.49 -9.73 19.59
C LYS A 226 19.74 -9.02 20.71
N LYS A 227 20.47 -8.60 21.75
CA LYS A 227 19.91 -7.88 22.89
C LYS A 227 19.32 -6.53 22.50
N ALA A 228 20.03 -5.79 21.66
CA ALA A 228 19.55 -4.51 21.12
C ALA A 228 18.31 -4.72 20.21
N LEU A 229 18.35 -5.72 19.34
CA LEU A 229 17.23 -6.08 18.47
C LEU A 229 15.98 -6.41 19.30
N GLU A 230 16.11 -7.23 20.35
CA GLU A 230 15.01 -7.58 21.26
C GLU A 230 14.50 -6.35 22.02
N ASP A 231 15.39 -5.51 22.54
CA ASP A 231 15.02 -4.29 23.26
C ASP A 231 14.23 -3.32 22.36
N ILE A 232 14.65 -3.13 21.11
CA ILE A 232 13.98 -2.26 20.15
C ILE A 232 12.63 -2.83 19.70
N THR A 233 12.58 -4.13 19.38
CA THR A 233 11.38 -4.74 18.79
C THR A 233 10.30 -5.07 19.81
N SER A 234 10.64 -5.22 21.08
CA SER A 234 9.68 -5.49 22.16
C SER A 234 8.92 -4.25 22.66
N LYS A 235 9.39 -3.06 22.33
CA LYS A 235 8.78 -1.78 22.73
C LYS A 235 8.00 -1.17 21.58
N ILE A 236 6.87 -0.54 21.87
CA ILE A 236 6.10 0.23 20.90
C ILE A 236 6.74 1.61 20.63
N PRO A 237 6.36 2.35 19.57
CA PRO A 237 6.98 3.62 19.20
C PRO A 237 6.96 4.68 20.32
N ILE A 238 5.90 4.78 21.11
CA ILE A 238 5.80 5.73 22.23
C ILE A 238 6.79 5.39 23.37
N GLU A 239 7.21 4.13 23.47
CA GLU A 239 8.23 3.65 24.42
C GLU A 239 9.65 3.69 23.83
N GLY A 240 9.79 4.22 22.62
CA GLY A 240 11.06 4.31 21.91
C GLY A 240 11.43 3.10 21.05
N GLY A 241 10.54 2.12 20.90
CA GLY A 241 10.75 0.92 20.10
C GLY A 241 10.18 0.98 18.69
N THR A 242 9.99 -0.20 18.09
CA THR A 242 9.46 -0.38 16.73
C THR A 242 8.37 -1.47 16.66
N GLY A 243 8.04 -2.05 17.80
CA GLY A 243 6.99 -3.06 17.93
C GLY A 243 5.59 -2.50 17.63
N PHE A 244 4.72 -3.35 17.11
CA PHE A 244 3.30 -3.04 16.97
C PHE A 244 2.52 -3.58 18.17
N TYR A 245 1.60 -2.77 18.65
CA TYR A 245 0.54 -3.22 19.52
C TYR A 245 -0.78 -3.06 18.78
N ASP A 246 -1.49 -4.13 18.58
CA ASP A 246 -2.85 -4.12 18.03
C ASP A 246 -3.64 -5.28 18.65
N LYS A 247 -4.66 -4.94 19.45
CA LYS A 247 -5.62 -5.88 20.03
C LYS A 247 -7.05 -5.49 19.68
N SER A 248 -7.22 -5.06 18.45
CA SER A 248 -8.48 -4.57 17.91
C SER A 248 -9.56 -5.64 17.85
N ALA A 249 -10.81 -5.21 17.92
CA ALA A 249 -11.96 -6.09 17.83
C ALA A 249 -13.05 -5.53 16.91
N LEU A 250 -13.74 -6.46 16.23
CA LEU A 250 -14.96 -6.21 15.49
C LEU A 250 -16.09 -7.04 16.10
N ASN A 251 -17.16 -6.37 16.53
CA ASN A 251 -18.42 -6.99 16.92
C ASN A 251 -19.44 -6.80 15.79
N HIS A 252 -20.15 -7.85 15.42
CA HIS A 252 -21.15 -7.78 14.34
C HIS A 252 -22.37 -8.61 14.68
N ILE A 253 -23.55 -8.03 14.46
CA ILE A 253 -24.83 -8.75 14.46
C ILE A 253 -25.53 -8.50 13.13
N HIS A 254 -26.11 -9.53 12.55
CA HIS A 254 -26.84 -9.47 11.28
C HIS A 254 -28.04 -10.41 11.35
N SER A 255 -29.19 -9.91 10.90
CA SER A 255 -30.43 -10.69 10.80
C SER A 255 -31.13 -10.46 9.46
N GLU A 256 -31.74 -11.50 8.96
CA GLU A 256 -32.60 -11.46 7.77
C GLU A 256 -33.81 -12.34 7.99
N TYR A 257 -34.96 -11.89 7.50
CA TYR A 257 -36.18 -12.67 7.40
C TYR A 257 -36.71 -12.64 5.96
N GLN A 258 -37.11 -13.82 5.48
CA GLN A 258 -37.70 -14.02 4.15
C GLN A 258 -39.17 -14.31 4.26
N PHE A 259 -39.96 -13.53 3.56
CA PHE A 259 -41.40 -13.71 3.38
C PHE A 259 -41.65 -14.29 1.97
N ASN A 260 -42.30 -15.44 1.90
CA ASN A 260 -42.71 -16.04 0.62
C ASN A 260 -44.17 -15.71 0.37
N ALA A 261 -44.44 -14.60 -0.30
CA ALA A 261 -45.77 -14.23 -0.77
C ALA A 261 -46.07 -14.89 -2.12
N ASN A 262 -47.33 -15.03 -2.47
CA ASN A 262 -47.74 -15.66 -3.74
C ASN A 262 -47.18 -14.92 -4.98
N PHE A 263 -46.90 -13.62 -4.86
CA PHE A 263 -46.45 -12.77 -5.96
C PHE A 263 -44.98 -12.46 -5.93
N ALA A 264 -44.29 -12.65 -4.81
CA ALA A 264 -42.87 -12.37 -4.68
C ALA A 264 -42.27 -13.00 -3.42
N THR A 265 -40.97 -13.27 -3.47
CA THR A 265 -40.14 -13.49 -2.29
C THR A 265 -39.61 -12.15 -1.81
N ILE A 266 -39.90 -11.75 -0.58
CA ILE A 266 -39.47 -10.50 0.03
C ILE A 266 -38.47 -10.80 1.14
N LYS A 267 -37.37 -10.12 1.16
CA LYS A 267 -36.34 -10.20 2.21
C LYS A 267 -36.24 -8.87 2.93
N VAL A 268 -36.15 -8.93 4.26
CA VAL A 268 -35.92 -7.77 5.11
C VAL A 268 -34.77 -8.12 6.07
N GLY A 269 -33.81 -7.26 6.17
CA GLY A 269 -32.67 -7.52 7.05
C GLY A 269 -32.09 -6.26 7.66
N ALA A 270 -31.36 -6.47 8.76
CA ALA A 270 -30.65 -5.43 9.47
C ALA A 270 -29.31 -5.93 9.98
N ASN A 271 -28.31 -5.05 10.03
CA ASN A 271 -27.03 -5.36 10.62
C ASN A 271 -26.51 -4.19 11.47
N PHE A 272 -25.69 -4.54 12.44
CA PHE A 272 -24.93 -3.59 13.25
C PHE A 272 -23.49 -4.07 13.40
N ARG A 273 -22.55 -3.16 13.22
CA ARG A 273 -21.11 -3.38 13.40
C ARG A 273 -20.54 -2.35 14.36
N GLN A 274 -19.63 -2.81 15.21
CA GLN A 274 -18.85 -1.94 16.06
C GLN A 274 -17.38 -2.31 15.89
N TYR A 275 -16.60 -1.35 15.43
CA TYR A 275 -15.16 -1.42 15.37
C TYR A 275 -14.60 -0.81 16.65
N ALA A 276 -13.73 -1.53 17.33
CA ALA A 276 -13.06 -1.13 18.56
C ALA A 276 -11.56 -1.36 18.41
N PRO A 277 -10.83 -0.46 17.73
CA PRO A 277 -9.38 -0.53 17.67
C PRO A 277 -8.77 -0.32 19.05
N ASP A 278 -7.64 -1.01 19.31
CA ASP A 278 -6.81 -0.87 20.49
C ASP A 278 -5.36 -1.00 20.06
N THR A 279 -4.73 0.12 19.70
CA THR A 279 -3.36 0.17 19.18
C THR A 279 -2.36 0.83 20.12
N LYS A 280 -2.82 1.36 21.24
CA LYS A 280 -2.01 2.12 22.22
C LYS A 280 -1.12 3.19 21.57
N GLY A 281 -1.59 3.83 20.50
CA GLY A 281 -0.84 4.84 19.79
C GLY A 281 0.18 4.31 18.79
N SER A 282 0.25 2.98 18.53
CA SER A 282 1.17 2.44 17.53
C SER A 282 0.69 2.67 16.10
N LEU A 283 -0.62 2.76 15.87
CA LEU A 283 -1.23 3.02 14.56
C LEU A 283 -2.23 4.19 14.60
N PHE A 284 -3.06 4.26 15.62
CA PHE A 284 -4.08 5.30 15.79
C PHE A 284 -3.76 6.16 17.01
N ILE A 285 -4.31 7.37 17.07
CA ILE A 285 -4.22 8.23 18.27
C ILE A 285 -5.26 7.75 19.30
N ASP A 286 -5.07 6.55 19.82
CA ASP A 286 -5.99 5.86 20.75
C ASP A 286 -5.38 5.58 22.14
N ALA A 287 -4.16 6.07 22.41
CA ALA A 287 -3.49 5.87 23.67
C ALA A 287 -4.21 6.53 24.87
N GLU A 288 -4.75 7.74 24.67
CA GLU A 288 -5.43 8.50 25.71
C GLU A 288 -6.96 8.39 25.66
N SER A 289 -7.52 8.18 24.47
CA SER A 289 -8.97 8.06 24.26
C SER A 289 -9.30 6.92 23.31
N LYS A 290 -10.23 6.05 23.72
CA LYS A 290 -10.66 4.93 22.90
C LYS A 290 -11.41 5.40 21.65
N ILE A 291 -11.02 4.85 20.52
CA ILE A 291 -11.76 5.00 19.27
C ILE A 291 -12.82 3.89 19.24
N ILE A 292 -14.06 4.26 18.98
CA ILE A 292 -15.17 3.34 18.68
C ILE A 292 -15.82 3.86 17.39
N ASN A 293 -16.13 2.98 16.46
CA ASN A 293 -16.85 3.34 15.26
C ASN A 293 -18.01 2.37 15.05
N ASN A 294 -19.23 2.90 15.03
CA ASN A 294 -20.46 2.15 14.92
C ASN A 294 -21.08 2.31 13.54
N GLU A 295 -21.55 1.20 12.96
CA GLU A 295 -22.28 1.16 11.71
C GLU A 295 -23.58 0.38 11.86
N ALA A 296 -24.67 0.91 11.34
CA ALA A 296 -25.95 0.23 11.26
C ALA A 296 -26.47 0.23 9.83
N GLY A 297 -27.05 -0.88 9.38
CA GLY A 297 -27.64 -1.00 8.06
C GLY A 297 -28.99 -1.71 8.13
N PHE A 298 -29.93 -1.24 7.33
CA PHE A 298 -31.23 -1.86 7.10
C PHE A 298 -31.45 -2.05 5.61
N TYR A 299 -32.00 -3.18 5.20
CA TYR A 299 -32.30 -3.42 3.80
C TYR A 299 -33.63 -4.19 3.62
N SER A 300 -34.27 -3.93 2.48
CA SER A 300 -35.39 -4.71 1.99
C SER A 300 -35.18 -4.99 0.50
N GLY A 301 -35.58 -6.17 0.07
CA GLY A 301 -35.55 -6.57 -1.33
C GLY A 301 -36.70 -7.51 -1.68
N PHE A 302 -36.96 -7.61 -2.97
CA PHE A 302 -37.92 -8.55 -3.51
C PHE A 302 -37.37 -9.25 -4.76
N GLU A 303 -37.89 -10.43 -5.01
CA GLU A 303 -37.68 -11.21 -6.21
C GLU A 303 -39.01 -11.79 -6.67
N THR A 304 -39.33 -11.64 -7.94
CA THR A 304 -40.57 -12.15 -8.53
C THR A 304 -40.34 -12.66 -9.96
N ASP A 305 -41.06 -13.73 -10.28
CA ASP A 305 -41.14 -14.25 -11.63
C ASP A 305 -42.42 -13.77 -12.29
N ILE A 306 -42.34 -13.27 -13.51
CA ILE A 306 -43.42 -12.71 -14.30
C ILE A 306 -43.55 -13.53 -15.57
N PHE A 307 -44.76 -13.73 -16.05
CA PHE A 307 -45.09 -14.51 -17.25
C PHE A 307 -44.52 -15.94 -17.21
N GLY A 308 -44.71 -16.65 -16.09
CA GLY A 308 -44.30 -18.05 -16.00
C GLY A 308 -42.79 -18.29 -16.09
N GLU A 309 -41.98 -17.51 -15.39
CA GLU A 309 -40.53 -17.56 -15.35
C GLU A 309 -39.79 -17.00 -16.60
N VAL A 310 -40.53 -16.48 -17.59
CA VAL A 310 -39.90 -15.82 -18.75
C VAL A 310 -39.13 -14.56 -18.34
N LEU A 311 -39.66 -13.86 -17.35
CA LEU A 311 -39.10 -12.61 -16.87
C LEU A 311 -38.95 -12.65 -15.34
N LYS A 312 -37.69 -12.55 -14.86
CA LYS A 312 -37.40 -12.46 -13.45
C LYS A 312 -36.96 -11.04 -13.09
N LEU A 313 -37.68 -10.43 -12.16
CA LEU A 313 -37.39 -9.09 -11.65
C LEU A 313 -36.92 -9.17 -10.20
N SER A 314 -35.86 -8.49 -9.85
CA SER A 314 -35.46 -8.29 -8.47
C SER A 314 -35.10 -6.83 -8.20
N GLY A 315 -35.33 -6.40 -6.96
CA GLY A 315 -34.98 -5.07 -6.50
C GLY A 315 -34.61 -5.09 -5.03
N THR A 316 -33.64 -4.25 -4.65
CA THR A 316 -33.24 -4.05 -3.26
C THR A 316 -33.01 -2.58 -2.99
N LEU A 317 -33.33 -2.17 -1.78
CA LEU A 317 -32.97 -0.87 -1.23
C LEU A 317 -32.30 -1.09 0.13
N ARG A 318 -31.14 -0.52 0.28
CA ARG A 318 -30.36 -0.56 1.52
C ARG A 318 -30.12 0.86 2.02
N ALA A 319 -30.24 1.05 3.33
CA ALA A 319 -29.90 2.26 4.05
C ALA A 319 -28.80 1.95 5.05
N ASP A 320 -27.68 2.69 4.99
CA ASP A 320 -26.52 2.52 5.87
C ASP A 320 -26.19 3.82 6.57
N LYS A 321 -25.98 3.73 7.88
CA LYS A 321 -25.51 4.83 8.74
C LYS A 321 -24.25 4.40 9.46
N ASN A 322 -23.14 5.09 9.18
CA ASN A 322 -21.93 5.05 10.00
C ASN A 322 -21.98 6.21 11.01
N GLU A 323 -21.34 6.07 12.16
CA GLU A 323 -21.29 7.08 13.21
C GLU A 323 -20.79 8.43 12.69
N ASN A 324 -19.76 8.42 11.83
CA ASN A 324 -19.08 9.60 11.34
C ASN A 324 -19.64 10.16 10.02
N PHE A 325 -20.48 9.42 9.32
CA PHE A 325 -20.97 9.79 7.99
C PHE A 325 -22.51 9.82 7.94
N ASP A 326 -23.04 10.59 7.00
CA ASP A 326 -24.48 10.72 6.80
C ASP A 326 -25.15 9.41 6.37
N LEU A 327 -26.47 9.35 6.55
CA LEU A 327 -27.27 8.23 6.08
C LEU A 327 -27.20 8.13 4.57
N ASN A 328 -26.85 6.97 4.07
CA ASN A 328 -26.70 6.70 2.66
C ASN A 328 -27.66 5.60 2.18
N PHE A 329 -28.12 5.71 0.93
CA PHE A 329 -29.02 4.75 0.30
C PHE A 329 -28.36 4.08 -0.90
N SER A 330 -28.49 2.76 -0.97
CA SER A 330 -27.95 1.93 -2.05
C SER A 330 -29.08 1.12 -2.71
N PRO A 331 -29.74 1.66 -3.75
CA PRO A 331 -30.68 0.90 -4.57
C PRO A 331 -29.96 -0.04 -5.54
N ALA A 332 -30.57 -1.21 -5.80
CA ALA A 332 -30.18 -2.11 -6.88
C ALA A 332 -31.41 -2.76 -7.49
N ALA A 333 -31.36 -3.04 -8.79
CA ALA A 333 -32.39 -3.75 -9.52
C ALA A 333 -31.78 -4.63 -10.60
N SER A 334 -32.40 -5.77 -10.86
CA SER A 334 -32.02 -6.62 -11.98
C SER A 334 -33.26 -7.20 -12.70
N LEU A 335 -33.09 -7.39 -14.01
CA LEU A 335 -34.05 -7.99 -14.90
C LEU A 335 -33.37 -9.11 -15.66
N VAL A 336 -33.91 -10.31 -15.58
CA VAL A 336 -33.46 -11.48 -16.35
C VAL A 336 -34.58 -11.89 -17.28
N TYR A 337 -34.35 -11.82 -18.58
CA TYR A 337 -35.29 -12.19 -19.62
C TYR A 337 -34.80 -13.46 -20.33
N LYS A 338 -35.58 -14.53 -20.20
CA LYS A 338 -35.41 -15.80 -20.91
C LYS A 338 -36.12 -15.71 -22.25
N ALA A 339 -35.46 -15.22 -23.29
CA ALA A 339 -36.03 -15.08 -24.63
C ALA A 339 -36.38 -16.46 -25.24
N THR A 340 -35.55 -17.45 -24.94
CA THR A 340 -35.76 -18.87 -25.24
C THR A 340 -35.19 -19.71 -24.08
N GLU A 341 -35.32 -21.03 -24.15
CA GLU A 341 -34.66 -21.92 -23.17
C GLU A 341 -33.13 -21.78 -23.16
N LYS A 342 -32.54 -21.28 -24.25
CA LYS A 342 -31.09 -21.13 -24.44
C LYS A 342 -30.60 -19.70 -24.33
N ASP A 343 -31.49 -18.75 -24.63
CA ASP A 343 -31.15 -17.34 -24.75
C ASP A 343 -31.62 -16.56 -23.54
N VAL A 344 -30.69 -15.99 -22.79
CA VAL A 344 -30.97 -15.21 -21.59
C VAL A 344 -30.29 -13.85 -21.69
N ILE A 345 -31.09 -12.78 -21.56
CA ILE A 345 -30.60 -11.39 -21.45
C ILE A 345 -30.70 -10.98 -19.99
N ARG A 346 -29.68 -10.31 -19.49
CA ARG A 346 -29.60 -9.77 -18.11
C ARG A 346 -29.34 -8.28 -18.19
N LEU A 347 -30.12 -7.53 -17.44
CA LEU A 347 -29.89 -6.11 -17.20
C LEU A 347 -29.78 -5.90 -15.70
N SER A 348 -28.79 -5.16 -15.24
CA SER A 348 -28.69 -4.81 -13.84
C SER A 348 -28.24 -3.38 -13.65
N PHE A 349 -28.75 -2.79 -12.57
CA PHE A 349 -28.29 -1.53 -12.03
C PHE A 349 -28.01 -1.75 -10.54
N SER A 350 -26.87 -1.25 -10.06
CA SER A 350 -26.54 -1.30 -8.64
C SER A 350 -25.87 -0.01 -8.21
N SER A 351 -26.11 0.37 -6.97
CA SER A 351 -25.28 1.36 -6.28
C SER A 351 -24.65 0.74 -5.03
N ALA A 352 -23.44 1.18 -4.74
CA ALA A 352 -22.67 0.75 -3.58
C ALA A 352 -22.02 1.95 -2.91
N ILE A 353 -21.73 1.80 -1.62
CA ILE A 353 -21.04 2.79 -0.81
C ILE A 353 -19.86 2.09 -0.17
N ARG A 354 -18.72 2.75 -0.18
CA ARG A 354 -17.53 2.36 0.58
C ARG A 354 -17.27 3.42 1.65
N ASN A 355 -17.53 3.08 2.91
CA ASN A 355 -17.10 3.94 4.01
C ASN A 355 -15.57 3.99 4.04
N PRO A 356 -14.97 5.16 4.36
CA PRO A 356 -13.55 5.25 4.67
C PRO A 356 -13.18 4.24 5.76
N THR A 357 -12.05 3.58 5.59
CA THR A 357 -11.53 2.63 6.59
C THR A 357 -11.17 3.35 7.89
N LEU A 358 -10.93 2.63 8.97
CA LEU A 358 -10.42 3.25 10.20
C LEU A 358 -9.07 3.93 9.96
N ALA A 359 -8.24 3.40 9.07
CA ALA A 359 -6.98 4.04 8.65
C ALA A 359 -7.24 5.37 7.93
N ASP A 360 -8.21 5.41 6.99
CA ASP A 360 -8.57 6.67 6.31
C ASP A 360 -9.12 7.72 7.28
N GLN A 361 -9.69 7.30 8.41
CA GLN A 361 -10.31 8.17 9.40
C GLN A 361 -9.34 8.60 10.52
N TYR A 362 -8.54 7.68 11.08
CA TYR A 362 -7.85 7.86 12.36
C TYR A 362 -6.36 7.55 12.35
N LEU A 363 -5.77 7.14 11.22
CA LEU A 363 -4.35 6.76 11.15
C LEU A 363 -3.45 7.91 11.61
N TYR A 364 -2.43 7.58 12.37
CA TYR A 364 -1.27 8.42 12.60
C TYR A 364 -0.03 7.53 12.68
N TYR A 365 0.66 7.41 11.56
CA TYR A 365 1.80 6.50 11.47
C TYR A 365 2.98 7.14 10.75
N ASN A 366 4.11 7.23 11.44
CA ASN A 366 5.36 7.76 10.87
C ASN A 366 6.10 6.62 10.15
N VAL A 367 6.35 6.77 8.86
CA VAL A 367 7.15 5.85 8.04
C VAL A 367 8.54 6.41 7.69
N GLY A 368 9.01 7.41 8.44
CA GLY A 368 10.28 8.09 8.24
C GLY A 368 10.22 9.17 7.18
N ARG A 369 10.00 8.80 5.93
CA ARG A 369 9.93 9.74 4.81
C ARG A 369 8.61 10.51 4.74
N ALA A 370 7.56 9.96 5.34
CA ALA A 370 6.24 10.58 5.43
C ALA A 370 5.56 10.24 6.75
N ILE A 371 4.64 11.08 7.18
CA ILE A 371 3.68 10.79 8.23
C ILE A 371 2.34 10.51 7.55
N LEU A 372 1.75 9.36 7.83
CA LEU A 372 0.47 8.94 7.30
C LEU A 372 -0.61 9.34 8.28
N ILE A 373 -1.61 10.11 7.81
CA ILE A 373 -2.65 10.68 8.68
C ILE A 373 -4.03 10.36 8.11
N GLY A 374 -4.92 9.91 8.99
CA GLY A 374 -6.35 9.86 8.73
C GLY A 374 -6.94 11.27 8.64
N ASN A 375 -8.10 11.40 8.00
CA ASN A 375 -8.68 12.70 7.67
C ASN A 375 -10.17 12.81 7.98
N LEU A 376 -10.57 12.44 9.19
CA LEU A 376 -11.97 12.52 9.60
C LEU A 376 -12.50 13.96 9.66
N SER A 377 -11.68 14.89 10.13
CA SER A 377 -12.09 16.28 10.41
C SER A 377 -11.69 17.29 9.33
N GLY A 378 -11.01 16.85 8.29
CA GLY A 378 -10.40 17.75 7.31
C GLY A 378 -9.08 18.32 7.79
N HIS A 379 -8.32 18.87 6.85
CA HIS A 379 -7.08 19.58 7.12
C HIS A 379 -7.09 20.91 6.36
N GLY A 380 -6.83 21.97 7.05
CA GLY A 380 -6.81 23.32 6.44
C GLY A 380 -6.36 24.40 7.41
N THR A 381 -6.49 24.15 8.71
CA THR A 381 -6.24 25.19 9.72
C THR A 381 -5.71 24.68 11.06
N GLY A 382 -5.42 23.38 11.26
CA GLY A 382 -5.20 22.82 12.58
C GLY A 382 -3.89 22.07 12.85
N TYR A 383 -3.19 21.61 11.81
CA TYR A 383 -1.91 20.90 11.98
C TYR A 383 -0.69 21.80 11.69
N GLY A 384 -0.69 22.98 12.29
CA GLY A 384 0.39 23.96 12.12
C GLY A 384 0.31 24.65 10.75
N ASP A 385 0.43 25.94 10.79
CA ASP A 385 0.16 26.89 9.72
C ASP A 385 1.07 26.77 8.48
N ASN A 386 1.89 25.72 8.36
CA ASN A 386 2.97 25.60 7.38
C ASN A 386 2.88 24.38 6.47
N LEU A 387 1.72 23.70 6.35
CA LEU A 387 1.56 22.69 5.31
C LEU A 387 1.26 23.32 3.97
N VAL A 388 2.09 23.01 2.99
CA VAL A 388 1.98 23.50 1.61
C VAL A 388 1.94 22.32 0.63
N THR A 389 1.53 22.61 -0.60
CA THR A 389 1.53 21.56 -1.65
C THR A 389 2.94 21.25 -2.10
N VAL A 390 3.21 19.98 -2.46
CA VAL A 390 4.50 19.53 -3.00
C VAL A 390 4.92 20.40 -4.20
N GLN A 391 3.97 20.66 -5.12
CA GLN A 391 4.27 21.47 -6.32
C GLN A 391 4.72 22.90 -5.97
N SER A 392 4.19 23.49 -4.91
CA SER A 392 4.60 24.85 -4.51
C SER A 392 6.00 24.88 -3.89
N ILE A 393 6.43 23.82 -3.20
CA ILE A 393 7.83 23.65 -2.75
C ILE A 393 8.76 23.52 -3.95
N ILE A 394 8.40 22.71 -4.94
CA ILE A 394 9.19 22.57 -6.18
C ILE A 394 9.30 23.95 -6.85
N ASN A 395 8.19 24.66 -7.01
CA ASN A 395 8.15 26.01 -7.63
C ASN A 395 8.99 27.04 -6.85
N TYR A 396 9.07 26.91 -5.52
CA TYR A 396 9.91 27.76 -4.68
C TYR A 396 11.40 27.57 -4.97
N TYR A 397 11.84 26.32 -5.23
CA TYR A 397 13.26 26.00 -5.46
C TYR A 397 13.71 26.15 -6.91
N LEU A 398 12.79 26.22 -7.88
CA LEU A 398 13.13 26.36 -9.32
C LEU A 398 13.90 27.66 -9.65
N PRO A 399 13.52 28.86 -9.13
CA PRO A 399 14.28 30.07 -9.38
C PRO A 399 15.61 30.10 -8.63
N PRO A 400 16.59 30.89 -9.08
CA PRO A 400 17.78 31.21 -8.31
C PRO A 400 17.42 31.75 -6.92
N LEU A 401 18.33 31.61 -5.95
CA LEU A 401 18.09 31.94 -4.54
C LEU A 401 17.55 33.37 -4.35
N GLU A 402 18.07 34.32 -5.13
CA GLU A 402 17.73 35.74 -5.05
C GLU A 402 16.30 36.07 -5.53
N GLU A 403 15.71 35.18 -6.33
CA GLU A 403 14.38 35.35 -6.91
C GLU A 403 13.31 34.52 -6.16
N ARG A 404 13.72 33.72 -5.16
CA ARG A 404 12.79 32.87 -4.40
C ARG A 404 11.85 33.70 -3.53
N SER A 405 10.56 33.48 -3.69
CA SER A 405 9.52 34.13 -2.90
C SER A 405 8.61 33.11 -2.23
N LYS A 406 8.30 33.32 -0.96
CA LYS A 406 7.29 32.53 -0.21
C LYS A 406 5.88 32.72 -0.76
N ASP A 407 5.63 33.78 -1.53
CA ASP A 407 4.34 34.00 -2.18
C ASP A 407 4.02 32.91 -3.24
N SER A 408 5.05 32.17 -3.68
CA SER A 408 4.86 31.01 -4.56
C SER A 408 4.30 29.78 -3.83
N LEU A 409 4.34 29.77 -2.48
CA LEU A 409 3.86 28.66 -1.67
C LEU A 409 2.33 28.68 -1.60
N LYS A 410 1.71 27.53 -1.88
CA LYS A 410 0.27 27.34 -1.79
C LYS A 410 -0.06 26.45 -0.59
N PHE A 411 -0.94 26.93 0.27
CA PHE A 411 -1.39 26.14 1.41
C PHE A 411 -2.04 24.85 0.96
N PHE A 412 -1.71 23.79 1.69
CA PHE A 412 -2.30 22.47 1.52
C PHE A 412 -3.63 22.43 2.28
N SER A 413 -4.71 22.09 1.60
CA SER A 413 -6.03 21.94 2.21
C SER A 413 -6.71 20.67 1.71
N VAL A 414 -7.30 19.93 2.63
CA VAL A 414 -8.06 18.70 2.35
C VAL A 414 -9.37 18.74 3.14
N LYS A 415 -10.48 18.53 2.45
CA LYS A 415 -11.81 18.42 3.09
C LYS A 415 -11.89 17.15 3.93
N PRO A 416 -12.79 17.09 4.93
CA PRO A 416 -13.09 15.85 5.66
C PRO A 416 -13.40 14.72 4.70
N ILE A 417 -12.86 13.53 4.98
CA ILE A 417 -13.07 12.34 4.15
C ILE A 417 -14.55 11.95 4.12
N GLN A 418 -15.05 11.56 2.95
CA GLN A 418 -16.43 11.17 2.74
C GLN A 418 -16.51 9.74 2.17
N PRO A 419 -17.64 9.02 2.36
CA PRO A 419 -17.86 7.73 1.74
C PRO A 419 -17.82 7.82 0.22
N GLU A 420 -17.07 6.92 -0.41
CA GLU A 420 -17.05 6.72 -1.85
C GLU A 420 -18.36 6.08 -2.31
N LYS A 421 -18.90 6.54 -3.42
CA LYS A 421 -20.15 6.05 -4.00
C LYS A 421 -19.89 5.53 -5.41
N ALA A 422 -20.35 4.31 -5.67
CA ALA A 422 -20.32 3.69 -6.98
C ALA A 422 -21.73 3.46 -7.51
N ARG A 423 -21.93 3.69 -8.81
CA ARG A 423 -23.16 3.32 -9.55
C ARG A 423 -22.75 2.59 -10.79
N SER A 424 -23.30 1.38 -10.97
CA SER A 424 -22.96 0.50 -12.07
C SER A 424 -24.21 0.08 -12.83
N ALA A 425 -24.11 0.05 -14.15
CA ALA A 425 -25.09 -0.58 -15.03
C ALA A 425 -24.39 -1.68 -15.83
N GLU A 426 -25.07 -2.81 -15.98
CA GLU A 426 -24.54 -3.96 -16.70
C GLU A 426 -25.62 -4.55 -17.63
N ILE A 427 -25.19 -4.97 -18.82
CA ILE A 427 -25.95 -5.80 -19.74
C ILE A 427 -25.19 -7.09 -19.99
N GLY A 428 -25.88 -8.22 -19.91
CA GLY A 428 -25.30 -9.54 -20.18
C GLY A 428 -26.20 -10.34 -21.13
N TYR A 429 -25.57 -11.15 -21.97
CA TYR A 429 -26.24 -12.10 -22.85
C TYR A 429 -25.58 -13.47 -22.75
N ARG A 430 -26.39 -14.49 -22.55
CA ARG A 430 -25.98 -15.88 -22.47
C ARG A 430 -26.78 -16.73 -23.44
N THR A 431 -26.08 -17.60 -24.17
CA THR A 431 -26.74 -18.53 -25.11
C THR A 431 -25.99 -19.84 -25.25
N THR A 432 -26.67 -20.84 -25.76
CA THR A 432 -26.07 -22.12 -26.21
C THR A 432 -26.35 -22.33 -27.70
N LEU A 433 -25.33 -22.11 -28.52
CA LEU A 433 -25.42 -22.25 -29.97
C LEU A 433 -25.16 -23.72 -30.39
N PHE A 434 -25.93 -24.23 -31.32
CA PHE A 434 -25.76 -25.56 -31.90
C PHE A 434 -25.69 -26.71 -30.88
N ASN A 435 -26.23 -26.53 -29.67
CA ASN A 435 -26.10 -27.45 -28.53
C ASN A 435 -24.63 -27.80 -28.15
N LYS A 436 -23.66 -27.04 -28.59
CA LYS A 436 -22.21 -27.31 -28.42
C LYS A 436 -21.40 -26.12 -27.93
N VAL A 437 -21.85 -24.92 -28.22
CA VAL A 437 -21.12 -23.71 -27.86
C VAL A 437 -21.92 -22.93 -26.83
N TYR A 438 -21.46 -22.95 -25.60
CA TYR A 438 -21.97 -22.05 -24.55
C TYR A 438 -21.21 -20.73 -24.62
N LEU A 439 -21.94 -19.62 -24.69
CA LEU A 439 -21.41 -18.25 -24.74
C LEU A 439 -22.06 -17.43 -23.64
N ASP A 440 -21.25 -16.68 -22.90
CA ASP A 440 -21.69 -15.68 -21.94
C ASP A 440 -20.87 -14.40 -22.16
N ALA A 441 -21.56 -13.31 -22.49
CA ALA A 441 -20.95 -12.00 -22.74
C ALA A 441 -21.61 -10.95 -21.87
N ASN A 442 -20.81 -10.02 -21.35
CA ASN A 442 -21.33 -8.89 -20.62
C ASN A 442 -20.56 -7.61 -20.93
N TYR A 443 -21.20 -6.48 -20.68
CA TYR A 443 -20.61 -5.15 -20.69
C TYR A 443 -21.11 -4.40 -19.46
N TYR A 444 -20.20 -3.66 -18.78
CA TYR A 444 -20.53 -2.82 -17.65
C TYR A 444 -19.99 -1.41 -17.82
N TYR A 445 -20.67 -0.46 -17.17
CA TYR A 445 -20.23 0.90 -16.99
C TYR A 445 -20.46 1.31 -15.54
N SER A 446 -19.40 1.80 -14.90
CA SER A 446 -19.46 2.24 -13.49
C SER A 446 -18.97 3.68 -13.36
N ARG A 447 -19.63 4.43 -12.50
CA ARG A 447 -19.32 5.80 -12.14
C ARG A 447 -19.05 5.88 -10.65
N TYR A 448 -17.88 6.43 -10.29
CA TYR A 448 -17.47 6.67 -8.91
C TYR A 448 -17.46 8.15 -8.62
N THR A 449 -18.02 8.55 -7.49
CA THR A 449 -17.94 9.89 -6.93
C THR A 449 -17.31 9.79 -5.55
N ASP A 450 -16.61 10.84 -5.14
CA ASP A 450 -15.90 10.89 -3.86
C ASP A 450 -14.87 9.72 -3.74
N PHE A 451 -14.23 9.35 -4.85
CA PHE A 451 -13.24 8.27 -4.89
C PHE A 451 -12.15 8.50 -3.84
N ILE A 452 -11.90 7.50 -2.98
CA ILE A 452 -10.95 7.62 -1.89
C ILE A 452 -9.53 7.34 -2.38
N GLY A 453 -8.64 8.28 -2.14
CA GLY A 453 -7.22 8.21 -2.40
C GLY A 453 -6.44 9.03 -1.37
N TYR A 454 -5.31 9.60 -1.77
CA TYR A 454 -4.44 10.35 -0.87
C TYR A 454 -3.96 11.65 -1.51
N LYS A 455 -3.83 12.70 -0.67
CA LYS A 455 -3.11 13.94 -1.02
C LYS A 455 -1.87 14.05 -0.17
N ILE A 456 -0.81 14.66 -0.72
CA ILE A 456 0.46 14.86 -0.03
C ILE A 456 0.65 16.35 0.21
N GLY A 457 0.77 16.71 1.48
CA GLY A 457 1.22 18.01 1.95
C GLY A 457 2.64 17.94 2.49
N VAL A 458 3.31 19.08 2.56
CA VAL A 458 4.69 19.19 3.04
C VAL A 458 4.75 20.23 4.16
N LYS A 459 5.29 19.84 5.31
CA LYS A 459 5.69 20.75 6.38
C LYS A 459 7.14 21.16 6.15
N TYR A 460 7.47 22.41 6.45
CA TYR A 460 8.82 22.94 6.35
C TYR A 460 9.11 23.91 7.50
N ASP A 461 10.37 24.02 7.87
CA ASP A 461 10.86 25.06 8.76
C ASP A 461 11.70 26.07 7.98
N THR A 462 11.76 27.29 8.47
CA THR A 462 12.56 28.34 7.88
C THR A 462 13.85 28.54 8.66
N ILE A 463 14.96 28.62 7.97
CA ILE A 463 16.23 29.02 8.57
C ILE A 463 16.22 30.53 8.64
N GLY A 464 16.28 31.09 9.88
CA GLY A 464 16.41 32.54 10.07
C GLY A 464 17.81 33.01 9.71
N ASN A 465 17.94 33.79 8.63
CA ASN A 465 19.07 34.69 8.47
C ASN A 465 18.69 36.06 9.05
N ASN A 466 19.68 36.81 9.53
CA ASN A 466 19.49 38.18 10.09
C ASN A 466 18.90 39.21 9.09
N ASN A 467 18.53 38.76 7.90
CA ASN A 467 17.83 39.54 6.90
C ASN A 467 16.33 39.13 6.89
N PRO A 468 15.40 40.01 7.27
CA PRO A 468 13.98 39.68 7.34
C PRO A 468 13.34 39.29 6.00
N ASN A 469 14.02 39.51 4.88
CA ASN A 469 13.58 39.13 3.54
C ASN A 469 14.22 37.82 3.03
N ALA A 470 15.14 37.20 3.77
CA ALA A 470 15.89 36.02 3.36
C ALA A 470 15.68 34.83 4.30
N TYR A 471 14.42 34.52 4.65
CA TYR A 471 14.14 33.24 5.27
C TYR A 471 14.18 32.13 4.22
N GLU A 472 15.21 31.33 4.26
CA GLU A 472 15.32 30.17 3.40
C GLU A 472 14.56 28.96 4.01
N ILE A 473 13.84 28.22 3.19
CA ILE A 473 13.26 26.95 3.59
C ILE A 473 14.40 25.94 3.77
N SER A 474 14.48 25.29 4.92
CA SER A 474 15.44 24.22 5.11
C SER A 474 14.99 22.94 4.41
N LEU A 475 15.75 22.46 3.42
CA LEU A 475 15.50 21.16 2.80
C LEU A 475 15.54 20.01 3.81
N GLN A 476 16.32 20.14 4.88
CA GLN A 476 16.45 19.12 5.93
C GLN A 476 15.23 19.05 6.85
N SER A 477 14.44 20.13 6.91
CA SER A 477 13.21 20.18 7.72
C SER A 477 11.96 19.71 6.99
N ILE A 478 12.08 19.38 5.69
CA ILE A 478 10.93 18.99 4.87
C ILE A 478 10.42 17.64 5.33
N GLN A 479 9.19 17.63 5.86
CA GLN A 479 8.45 16.44 6.25
C GLN A 479 7.20 16.30 5.40
N ALA A 480 7.08 15.18 4.69
CA ALA A 480 5.88 14.86 3.92
C ALA A 480 4.77 14.33 4.85
N TYR A 481 3.53 14.71 4.54
CA TYR A 481 2.31 14.21 5.16
C TYR A 481 1.41 13.64 4.08
N ARG A 482 1.04 12.35 4.18
CA ARG A 482 0.08 11.69 3.30
C ARG A 482 -1.26 11.60 4.03
N MET A 483 -2.29 12.24 3.48
CA MET A 483 -3.62 12.28 4.06
C MET A 483 -4.64 11.61 3.16
N ALA A 484 -5.55 10.85 3.76
CA ALA A 484 -6.71 10.32 3.06
C ALA A 484 -7.57 11.48 2.52
N ALA A 485 -8.01 11.39 1.29
CA ALA A 485 -8.78 12.43 0.63
C ALA A 485 -9.70 11.85 -0.45
N ASN A 486 -10.79 12.55 -0.73
CA ASN A 486 -11.64 12.21 -1.86
C ASN A 486 -11.17 12.93 -3.13
N ALA A 487 -11.24 12.23 -4.26
CA ALA A 487 -11.04 12.82 -5.57
C ALA A 487 -12.13 13.87 -5.86
N GLU A 488 -11.75 15.00 -6.42
CA GLU A 488 -12.69 16.06 -6.80
C GLU A 488 -13.41 15.72 -8.11
N ASN A 489 -12.79 14.89 -8.93
CA ASN A 489 -13.32 14.46 -10.21
C ASN A 489 -14.08 13.14 -10.12
N THR A 490 -15.04 12.99 -11.03
CA THR A 490 -15.72 11.72 -11.23
C THR A 490 -14.79 10.75 -11.95
N VAL A 491 -14.59 9.57 -11.37
CA VAL A 491 -13.87 8.46 -11.98
C VAL A 491 -14.90 7.53 -12.64
N THR A 492 -14.63 7.07 -13.85
CA THR A 492 -15.49 6.08 -14.52
C THR A 492 -14.67 4.87 -14.96
N THR A 493 -15.26 3.69 -14.83
CA THR A 493 -14.72 2.46 -15.39
C THR A 493 -15.72 1.82 -16.33
N GLN A 494 -15.24 1.16 -17.33
CA GLN A 494 -16.05 0.34 -18.22
C GLN A 494 -15.31 -0.92 -18.60
N GLY A 495 -16.05 -1.93 -18.97
CA GLY A 495 -15.42 -3.16 -19.42
C GLY A 495 -16.41 -4.11 -20.08
N ALA A 496 -15.84 -5.07 -20.79
CA ALA A 496 -16.57 -6.13 -21.42
C ALA A 496 -15.87 -7.46 -21.15
N SER A 497 -16.65 -8.52 -21.02
CA SER A 497 -16.09 -9.87 -20.99
C SER A 497 -16.90 -10.81 -21.88
N ILE A 498 -16.20 -11.80 -22.40
CA ILE A 498 -16.81 -12.89 -23.16
C ILE A 498 -16.18 -14.20 -22.70
N GLY A 499 -17.02 -15.17 -22.36
CA GLY A 499 -16.65 -16.54 -22.03
C GLY A 499 -17.27 -17.52 -23.02
N ILE A 500 -16.46 -18.47 -23.47
CA ILE A 500 -16.89 -19.48 -24.46
C ILE A 500 -16.48 -20.86 -23.94
N ASN A 501 -17.44 -21.82 -23.93
CA ASN A 501 -17.15 -23.23 -23.77
C ASN A 501 -17.63 -23.96 -25.02
N TYR A 502 -16.73 -24.60 -25.76
CA TYR A 502 -17.03 -25.39 -26.94
C TYR A 502 -16.84 -26.87 -26.63
N TYR A 503 -17.95 -27.59 -26.60
CA TYR A 503 -17.99 -29.05 -26.40
C TYR A 503 -17.77 -29.76 -27.75
N LEU A 504 -16.49 -30.01 -28.09
CA LEU A 504 -16.05 -30.66 -29.32
C LEU A 504 -16.58 -32.10 -29.40
N HIS A 505 -16.48 -32.80 -28.28
CA HIS A 505 -16.84 -34.19 -28.08
C HIS A 505 -17.29 -34.40 -26.63
N PRO A 506 -18.04 -35.43 -26.26
CA PRO A 506 -18.35 -35.70 -24.84
C PRO A 506 -17.13 -35.70 -23.91
N ASN A 507 -15.98 -36.08 -24.44
CA ASN A 507 -14.71 -36.17 -23.71
C ASN A 507 -13.79 -34.95 -23.89
N TYR A 508 -14.07 -34.03 -24.81
CA TYR A 508 -13.19 -32.91 -25.12
C TYR A 508 -13.96 -31.58 -25.14
N SER A 509 -13.43 -30.60 -24.44
CA SER A 509 -13.94 -29.23 -24.51
C SER A 509 -12.80 -28.22 -24.63
N LEU A 510 -13.05 -27.17 -25.41
CA LEU A 510 -12.29 -25.93 -25.40
C LEU A 510 -13.03 -24.91 -24.58
N ASN A 511 -12.33 -24.23 -23.68
CA ASN A 511 -12.84 -23.08 -22.99
C ASN A 511 -11.96 -21.86 -23.26
N GLY A 512 -12.55 -20.69 -23.18
CA GLY A 512 -11.83 -19.45 -23.31
C GLY A 512 -12.60 -18.33 -22.68
N ASN A 513 -11.89 -17.35 -22.16
CA ASN A 513 -12.48 -16.08 -21.78
C ASN A 513 -11.53 -14.94 -22.14
N TYR A 514 -12.12 -13.80 -22.45
CA TYR A 514 -11.44 -12.54 -22.68
C TYR A 514 -12.11 -11.47 -21.83
N SER A 515 -11.32 -10.59 -21.25
CA SER A 515 -11.81 -9.43 -20.51
C SER A 515 -11.05 -8.18 -20.94
N TRP A 516 -11.80 -7.13 -21.14
CA TRP A 516 -11.32 -5.77 -21.35
C TRP A 516 -11.85 -4.88 -20.23
N ASN A 517 -10.98 -4.08 -19.61
CA ASN A 517 -11.33 -3.15 -18.55
C ASN A 517 -10.61 -1.82 -18.78
N LYS A 518 -11.34 -0.71 -18.67
CA LYS A 518 -10.78 0.61 -18.90
C LYS A 518 -11.18 1.58 -17.79
N LEU A 519 -10.18 2.22 -17.20
CA LEU A 519 -10.36 3.37 -16.33
C LEU A 519 -10.37 4.63 -17.21
N ASN A 520 -11.38 5.48 -17.05
CA ASN A 520 -11.41 6.80 -17.67
C ASN A 520 -11.30 7.86 -16.57
N GLU A 521 -10.23 8.59 -16.59
CA GLU A 521 -10.00 9.73 -15.74
C GLU A 521 -10.42 11.00 -16.50
N LYS A 522 -11.31 11.78 -15.90
CA LYS A 522 -11.65 13.10 -16.42
C LYS A 522 -11.03 14.15 -15.52
N GLY A 523 -9.96 14.76 -15.98
CA GLY A 523 -9.34 15.90 -15.33
C GLY A 523 -7.88 15.65 -14.93
N THR A 524 -6.97 16.30 -15.63
CA THR A 524 -5.50 16.19 -15.45
C THR A 524 -4.98 16.99 -14.24
N GLN A 525 -5.85 17.60 -13.43
CA GLN A 525 -5.44 18.44 -12.29
C GLN A 525 -5.77 17.85 -10.90
N ASP A 526 -6.48 16.72 -10.83
CA ASP A 526 -6.72 16.05 -9.56
C ASP A 526 -5.43 15.29 -9.15
N PRO A 527 -4.82 15.65 -8.02
CA PRO A 527 -3.62 14.95 -7.55
C PRO A 527 -3.89 13.53 -7.04
N ILE A 528 -5.16 13.13 -6.95
CA ILE A 528 -5.53 11.78 -6.53
C ILE A 528 -5.55 10.87 -7.76
N ILE A 529 -4.63 9.93 -7.77
CA ILE A 529 -4.56 8.88 -8.77
C ILE A 529 -5.34 7.68 -8.23
N PRO A 530 -6.43 7.24 -8.90
CA PRO A 530 -7.13 6.03 -8.52
C PRO A 530 -6.21 4.83 -8.76
N ALA A 531 -5.81 4.12 -7.71
CA ALA A 531 -5.03 2.89 -7.82
C ALA A 531 -5.91 1.79 -8.43
N TYR A 532 -5.97 1.73 -9.76
CA TYR A 532 -6.82 0.76 -10.46
C TYR A 532 -6.18 -0.62 -10.56
N ASN A 533 -4.86 -0.72 -10.64
CA ASN A 533 -4.04 -1.94 -10.60
C ASN A 533 -4.63 -3.13 -11.41
N THR A 534 -5.22 -2.84 -12.57
CA THR A 534 -5.93 -3.83 -13.38
C THR A 534 -5.44 -3.75 -14.82
N PRO A 535 -5.03 -4.87 -15.42
CA PRO A 535 -4.66 -4.92 -16.84
C PRO A 535 -5.86 -4.54 -17.72
N GLU A 536 -5.61 -3.79 -18.80
CA GLU A 536 -6.67 -3.42 -19.73
C GLU A 536 -7.17 -4.66 -20.47
N HIS A 537 -6.26 -5.55 -20.89
CA HIS A 537 -6.60 -6.78 -21.60
C HIS A 537 -6.06 -8.03 -20.89
N LYS A 538 -6.88 -9.06 -20.78
CA LYS A 538 -6.48 -10.39 -20.34
C LYS A 538 -7.33 -11.47 -20.99
N TYR A 539 -6.75 -12.64 -21.27
CA TYR A 539 -7.49 -13.79 -21.72
C TYR A 539 -6.90 -15.11 -21.22
N ASN A 540 -7.77 -16.13 -21.21
CA ASN A 540 -7.39 -17.50 -20.94
C ASN A 540 -7.95 -18.40 -22.05
N LEU A 541 -7.20 -19.44 -22.40
CA LEU A 541 -7.60 -20.49 -23.34
C LEU A 541 -7.29 -21.84 -22.69
N GLY A 542 -8.24 -22.76 -22.72
CA GLY A 542 -8.08 -24.06 -22.10
C GLY A 542 -8.56 -25.20 -23.02
N LEU A 543 -7.84 -26.29 -22.96
CA LEU A 543 -8.24 -27.58 -23.54
C LEU A 543 -8.40 -28.59 -22.41
N ILE A 544 -9.55 -29.21 -22.33
CA ILE A 544 -9.87 -30.23 -21.34
C ILE A 544 -10.22 -31.54 -22.02
N GLY A 545 -9.55 -32.62 -21.61
CA GLY A 545 -9.91 -33.99 -21.94
C GLY A 545 -10.38 -34.72 -20.68
N ARG A 546 -11.51 -35.40 -20.72
CA ARG A 546 -12.10 -36.13 -19.58
C ARG A 546 -12.43 -37.56 -19.98
N ASP A 547 -12.25 -38.48 -19.02
CA ASP A 547 -12.62 -39.88 -19.11
C ASP A 547 -12.12 -40.54 -20.41
N LEU A 548 -10.86 -40.28 -20.76
CA LEU A 548 -10.22 -40.82 -21.98
C LEU A 548 -9.77 -42.26 -21.72
N HIS A 549 -10.28 -43.20 -22.50
CA HIS A 549 -9.89 -44.59 -22.40
C HIS A 549 -8.70 -44.86 -23.32
N LEU A 550 -7.50 -44.46 -22.90
CA LEU A 550 -6.25 -44.60 -23.67
C LEU A 550 -5.69 -46.02 -23.63
N SER A 551 -6.14 -46.86 -22.67
CA SER A 551 -5.74 -48.27 -22.55
C SER A 551 -6.85 -49.07 -21.86
N THR A 552 -7.08 -50.29 -22.34
CA THR A 552 -8.03 -51.23 -21.71
C THR A 552 -7.40 -52.01 -20.56
N THR A 553 -6.07 -52.11 -20.52
CA THR A 553 -5.31 -52.92 -19.56
C THR A 553 -4.63 -52.12 -18.45
N ASN A 554 -4.20 -50.89 -18.72
CA ASN A 554 -3.54 -50.05 -17.74
C ASN A 554 -4.59 -49.24 -16.96
N PRO A 555 -4.73 -49.43 -15.62
CA PRO A 555 -5.73 -48.76 -14.81
C PRO A 555 -5.56 -47.22 -14.75
N VAL A 556 -4.34 -46.71 -14.90
CA VAL A 556 -4.06 -45.26 -14.91
C VAL A 556 -4.52 -44.60 -16.20
N LEU A 557 -4.38 -45.31 -17.33
CA LEU A 557 -4.76 -44.81 -18.66
C LEU A 557 -6.21 -45.14 -19.04
N ARG A 558 -6.94 -45.85 -18.18
CA ARG A 558 -8.32 -46.26 -18.42
C ARG A 558 -9.32 -45.11 -18.21
N ASN A 559 -9.01 -44.17 -17.33
CA ASN A 559 -9.84 -42.99 -17.05
C ASN A 559 -8.94 -41.74 -17.00
N PHE A 560 -8.15 -41.56 -18.06
CA PHE A 560 -7.23 -40.42 -18.12
C PHE A 560 -7.99 -39.11 -18.35
N SER A 561 -7.65 -38.09 -17.61
CA SER A 561 -8.16 -36.73 -17.78
C SER A 561 -7.01 -35.75 -17.76
N PHE A 562 -7.10 -34.71 -18.54
CA PHE A 562 -6.11 -33.63 -18.53
C PHE A 562 -6.77 -32.27 -18.71
N SER A 563 -6.09 -31.23 -18.25
CA SER A 563 -6.38 -29.85 -18.61
C SER A 563 -5.09 -29.11 -18.95
N ILE A 564 -5.14 -28.31 -20.01
CA ILE A 564 -4.06 -27.40 -20.40
C ILE A 564 -4.69 -26.03 -20.49
N ASN A 565 -4.18 -25.08 -19.70
CA ASN A 565 -4.69 -23.72 -19.66
C ASN A 565 -3.56 -22.75 -19.98
N TYR A 566 -3.75 -21.90 -20.97
CA TYR A 566 -2.89 -20.78 -21.29
C TYR A 566 -3.54 -19.49 -20.83
N LYS A 567 -2.82 -18.67 -20.11
CA LYS A 567 -3.26 -17.38 -19.58
C LYS A 567 -2.31 -16.30 -20.05
N TRP A 568 -2.84 -15.24 -20.62
CA TRP A 568 -2.11 -14.03 -20.99
C TRP A 568 -2.68 -12.82 -20.28
N ILE A 569 -1.81 -11.97 -19.78
CA ILE A 569 -2.15 -10.75 -19.04
C ILE A 569 -1.29 -9.62 -19.57
N GLU A 570 -1.93 -8.56 -20.03
CA GLU A 570 -1.26 -7.34 -20.44
C GLU A 570 -0.57 -6.66 -19.27
N GLY A 571 0.58 -6.05 -19.53
CA GLY A 571 1.29 -5.25 -18.55
C GLY A 571 0.50 -4.00 -18.16
N PHE A 572 0.66 -3.56 -16.93
CA PHE A 572 -0.02 -2.38 -16.39
C PHE A 572 0.85 -1.66 -15.36
N THR A 573 0.53 -0.39 -15.11
CA THR A 573 1.17 0.34 -14.01
C THR A 573 0.56 -0.09 -12.69
N TYR A 574 1.39 -0.60 -11.79
CA TYR A 574 1.03 -0.90 -10.41
C TYR A 574 1.26 0.34 -9.54
N GLU A 575 0.24 0.78 -8.87
CA GLU A 575 0.24 1.92 -7.95
C GLU A 575 -0.11 1.41 -6.56
N GLY A 576 0.89 1.01 -5.78
CA GLY A 576 0.71 0.52 -4.42
C GLY A 576 0.70 1.68 -3.41
N SER A 577 1.58 2.64 -3.62
CA SER A 577 1.66 3.92 -2.90
C SER A 577 2.48 4.88 -3.75
N PRO A 578 2.55 6.18 -3.43
CA PRO A 578 3.45 7.11 -4.13
C PRO A 578 4.92 6.67 -4.15
N GLN A 579 5.31 5.78 -3.24
CA GLN A 579 6.67 5.26 -3.13
C GLN A 579 6.88 3.95 -3.90
N PHE A 580 5.81 3.22 -4.22
CA PHE A 580 5.83 1.91 -4.86
C PHE A 580 4.95 1.92 -6.11
N THR A 581 5.29 2.80 -7.04
CA THR A 581 4.72 2.81 -8.40
C THR A 581 5.72 2.15 -9.33
N GLY A 582 5.25 1.22 -10.14
CA GLY A 582 6.10 0.49 -11.07
C GLY A 582 5.31 -0.21 -12.17
N ASN A 583 5.98 -0.57 -13.24
CA ASN A 583 5.36 -1.30 -14.33
C ASN A 583 5.43 -2.81 -14.10
N VAL A 584 4.29 -3.46 -14.09
CA VAL A 584 4.18 -4.92 -14.21
C VAL A 584 4.26 -5.25 -15.71
N PRO A 585 5.26 -6.01 -16.17
CA PRO A 585 5.36 -6.36 -17.58
C PRO A 585 4.24 -7.31 -18.01
N THR A 586 3.95 -7.34 -19.29
CA THR A 586 3.09 -8.38 -19.90
C THR A 586 3.68 -9.76 -19.61
N TYR A 587 2.85 -10.70 -19.21
CA TYR A 587 3.27 -12.07 -18.93
C TYR A 587 2.23 -13.10 -19.35
N ASP A 588 2.68 -14.31 -19.55
CA ASP A 588 1.84 -15.46 -19.84
C ASP A 588 2.23 -16.67 -18.97
N LEU A 589 1.27 -17.55 -18.77
CA LEU A 589 1.42 -18.76 -17.97
C LEU A 589 0.76 -19.93 -18.67
N VAL A 590 1.36 -21.11 -18.55
CA VAL A 590 0.78 -22.37 -18.98
C VAL A 590 0.65 -23.29 -17.76
N ASP A 591 -0.57 -23.70 -17.47
CA ASP A 591 -0.87 -24.68 -16.44
C ASP A 591 -1.28 -25.98 -17.07
N VAL A 592 -0.66 -27.08 -16.64
CA VAL A 592 -0.97 -28.45 -17.10
C VAL A 592 -1.32 -29.31 -15.89
N GLN A 593 -2.44 -29.96 -15.97
CA GLN A 593 -2.93 -30.82 -14.90
C GLN A 593 -3.35 -32.18 -15.47
#